data_badc88fd1758d6ded83585ed2300392a
#
_entry.id   badc88fd1758d6ded83585ed2300392a
#
_cell.length_a   1.000
_cell.length_b   1.000
_cell.length_c   1.000
_cell.angle_alpha   90.00
_cell.angle_beta   90.00
_cell.angle_gamma   90.00
#
_symmetry.space_group_name_H-M   'P 1'
#
loop_
_entity.id
_entity.type
_entity.pdbx_description
1 polymer ?
#
loop_
_entity_poly.entity_id
_entity_poly.type
_entity_poly.pdbx_seq_one_letter_code
_entity_poly.pdbx_strand_id
1 'polypeptide(L)'
;MINYLIFISLILILGVLIYLIFSIKNKETADIGETQLLQNKLNEVSNDINKIEIDLASVTTPINELNRFLGGNVTTGRLGEWSLESIVQDIMPSDSYKFQAQINSESSDRVDCAITSAEGFIIPIDSKFYAGQYQNYQSASNDVDRKKVLRDLRTALLRDAEDISNKYILQNTTSNYAVLYIASEKLIDLVDMIDNLRQECLTEKKLSLIHISEPTRPS
;
A
#
# COMPACT_ATOMS: atom_id res chain seq x y z
N MET A 1 29.42 -76.17 53.44
CA MET A 1 28.10 -75.59 53.14
C MET A 1 28.09 -74.03 53.15
N ILE A 2 28.65 -73.38 54.18
CA ILE A 2 28.65 -71.92 54.30
C ILE A 2 29.37 -71.22 53.13
N ASN A 3 30.52 -71.76 52.67
CA ASN A 3 31.26 -71.13 51.57
C ASN A 3 30.50 -71.16 50.21
N TYR A 4 29.68 -72.15 50.01
CA TYR A 4 28.82 -72.29 48.80
C TYR A 4 27.69 -71.27 48.79
N LEU A 5 27.09 -71.03 49.90
CA LEU A 5 26.07 -70.02 50.08
C LEU A 5 26.61 -68.59 49.87
N ILE A 6 27.83 -68.33 50.39
CA ILE A 6 28.50 -67.04 50.18
C ILE A 6 28.83 -66.87 48.69
N PHE A 7 29.29 -67.91 47.99
CA PHE A 7 29.61 -67.79 46.57
C PHE A 7 28.38 -67.56 45.68
N ILE A 8 27.24 -68.23 45.99
CA ILE A 8 25.97 -67.98 45.33
C ILE A 8 25.44 -66.56 45.57
N SER A 9 25.55 -66.03 46.79
CA SER A 9 25.15 -64.69 47.11
C SER A 9 26.00 -63.61 46.39
N LEU A 10 27.32 -63.89 46.23
CA LEU A 10 28.23 -63.01 45.52
C LEU A 10 27.89 -62.91 44.04
N ILE A 11 27.55 -64.05 43.40
CA ILE A 11 27.12 -64.10 42.00
C ILE A 11 25.78 -63.38 41.82
N LEU A 12 24.84 -63.49 42.73
CA LEU A 12 23.59 -62.76 42.69
C LEU A 12 23.76 -61.24 42.80
N ILE A 13 24.63 -60.80 43.73
CA ILE A 13 24.97 -59.40 43.91
C ILE A 13 25.63 -58.86 42.63
N LEU A 14 26.56 -59.58 42.05
CA LEU A 14 27.25 -59.20 40.81
C LEU A 14 26.25 -59.09 39.65
N GLY A 15 25.28 -60.02 39.53
CA GLY A 15 24.21 -59.99 38.52
C GLY A 15 23.31 -58.75 38.64
N VAL A 16 22.93 -58.42 39.89
CA VAL A 16 22.13 -57.21 40.19
C VAL A 16 22.91 -55.93 39.84
N LEU A 17 24.23 -55.89 40.19
CA LEU A 17 25.09 -54.75 39.83
C LEU A 17 25.21 -54.55 38.35
N ILE A 18 25.42 -55.61 37.57
CA ILE A 18 25.49 -55.55 36.10
C ILE A 18 24.16 -55.11 35.53
N TYR A 19 23.04 -55.59 36.05
CA TYR A 19 21.66 -55.17 35.63
C TYR A 19 21.42 -53.69 35.90
N LEU A 20 21.83 -53.18 37.08
CA LEU A 20 21.69 -51.74 37.40
C LEU A 20 22.57 -50.87 36.51
N ILE A 21 23.84 -51.25 36.24
CA ILE A 21 24.70 -50.51 35.35
C ILE A 21 24.10 -50.44 33.94
N PHE A 22 23.58 -51.55 33.44
CA PHE A 22 22.93 -51.61 32.14
C PHE A 22 21.64 -50.81 32.05
N SER A 23 20.85 -50.80 33.12
CA SER A 23 19.61 -50.00 33.22
C SER A 23 19.89 -48.51 33.25
N ILE A 24 20.93 -48.06 33.98
CA ILE A 24 21.34 -46.65 34.04
C ILE A 24 21.86 -46.22 32.66
N LYS A 25 22.69 -47.03 32.03
CA LYS A 25 23.23 -46.72 30.70
C LYS A 25 22.14 -46.61 29.63
N ASN A 26 21.12 -47.44 29.69
CA ASN A 26 19.96 -47.33 28.77
C ASN A 26 19.10 -46.12 29.01
N LYS A 27 18.97 -45.63 30.23
CA LYS A 27 18.27 -44.37 30.54
C LYS A 27 19.03 -43.15 30.02
N GLU A 28 20.38 -43.12 30.21
CA GLU A 28 21.21 -42.02 29.71
C GLU A 28 21.15 -41.92 28.17
N THR A 29 21.18 -43.07 27.46
CA THR A 29 21.09 -43.04 25.98
C THR A 29 19.73 -42.60 25.45
N ALA A 30 18.63 -42.89 26.18
CA ALA A 30 17.29 -42.41 25.83
C ALA A 30 17.16 -40.91 26.03
N ASP A 31 17.69 -40.37 27.13
CA ASP A 31 17.63 -38.95 27.50
C ASP A 31 18.47 -38.10 26.54
N ILE A 32 19.64 -38.61 26.11
CA ILE A 32 20.50 -37.96 25.10
C ILE A 32 19.78 -37.90 23.73
N GLY A 33 19.06 -38.95 23.34
CA GLY A 33 18.31 -38.99 22.09
C GLY A 33 17.16 -37.98 22.06
N GLU A 34 16.45 -37.84 23.17
CA GLU A 34 15.34 -36.86 23.31
C GLU A 34 15.87 -35.42 23.30
N THR A 35 16.98 -35.17 24.00
CA THR A 35 17.64 -33.86 24.02
C THR A 35 18.17 -33.47 22.64
N GLN A 36 18.74 -34.40 21.87
CA GLN A 36 19.19 -34.15 20.49
C GLN A 36 18.01 -33.89 19.55
N LEU A 37 16.88 -34.58 19.70
CA LEU A 37 15.68 -34.37 18.93
C LEU A 37 15.10 -32.96 19.21
N LEU A 38 15.06 -32.54 20.46
CA LEU A 38 14.62 -31.20 20.86
C LEU A 38 15.54 -30.11 20.29
N GLN A 39 16.84 -30.34 20.35
CA GLN A 39 17.83 -29.42 19.79
C GLN A 39 17.71 -29.27 18.28
N ASN A 40 17.45 -30.36 17.56
CA ASN A 40 17.21 -30.34 16.13
C ASN A 40 15.92 -29.57 15.77
N LYS A 41 14.83 -29.79 16.53
CA LYS A 41 13.59 -29.05 16.36
C LYS A 41 13.74 -27.55 16.68
N LEU A 42 14.51 -27.20 17.71
CA LEU A 42 14.82 -25.80 18.03
C LEU A 42 15.61 -25.12 16.90
N ASN A 43 16.56 -25.83 16.30
CA ASN A 43 17.34 -25.31 15.17
C ASN A 43 16.45 -25.16 13.92
N GLU A 44 15.53 -26.08 13.68
CA GLU A 44 14.56 -25.99 12.58
C GLU A 44 13.62 -24.77 12.76
N VAL A 45 13.05 -24.60 13.94
CA VAL A 45 12.21 -23.43 14.28
C VAL A 45 13.01 -22.13 14.18
N SER A 46 14.27 -22.11 14.64
CA SER A 46 15.13 -20.93 14.51
C SER A 46 15.42 -20.58 13.05
N ASN A 47 15.63 -21.57 12.20
CA ASN A 47 15.81 -21.35 10.77
C ASN A 47 14.54 -20.86 10.09
N ASP A 48 13.36 -21.34 10.50
CA ASP A 48 12.08 -20.88 9.97
C ASP A 48 11.77 -19.44 10.42
N ILE A 49 12.11 -19.08 11.66
CA ILE A 49 12.01 -17.70 12.15
C ILE A 49 12.92 -16.78 11.33
N ASN A 50 14.16 -17.18 11.08
CA ASN A 50 15.08 -16.38 10.26
C ASN A 50 14.59 -16.21 8.82
N LYS A 51 13.94 -17.23 8.22
CA LYS A 51 13.30 -17.10 6.90
C LYS A 51 12.14 -16.11 6.94
N ILE A 52 11.28 -16.20 7.96
CA ILE A 52 10.17 -15.28 8.14
C ILE A 52 10.69 -13.84 8.32
N GLU A 53 11.80 -13.64 9.03
CA GLU A 53 12.41 -12.33 9.22
C GLU A 53 12.97 -11.75 7.90
N ILE A 54 13.57 -12.58 7.05
CA ILE A 54 14.03 -12.20 5.71
C ILE A 54 12.84 -11.90 4.79
N ASP A 55 11.80 -12.72 4.80
CA ASP A 55 10.59 -12.51 4.02
C ASP A 55 9.85 -11.24 4.48
N LEU A 56 9.78 -10.99 5.78
CA LEU A 56 9.20 -9.76 6.35
C LEU A 56 10.02 -8.52 5.96
N ALA A 57 11.35 -8.61 5.96
CA ALA A 57 12.22 -7.52 5.50
C ALA A 57 12.04 -7.26 3.99
N SER A 58 11.83 -8.29 3.19
CA SER A 58 11.56 -8.16 1.75
C SER A 58 10.22 -7.49 1.45
N VAL A 59 9.24 -7.59 2.36
CA VAL A 59 7.92 -6.94 2.25
C VAL A 59 7.93 -5.55 2.90
N THR A 60 8.63 -5.36 4.03
CA THR A 60 8.69 -4.06 4.72
C THR A 60 9.50 -3.02 3.97
N THR A 61 10.52 -3.41 3.22
CA THR A 61 11.32 -2.47 2.40
C THR A 61 10.47 -1.82 1.30
N PRO A 62 9.74 -2.55 0.45
CA PRO A 62 8.79 -1.95 -0.51
C PRO A 62 7.69 -1.14 0.14
N ILE A 63 7.16 -1.57 1.31
CA ILE A 63 6.15 -0.80 2.05
C ILE A 63 6.72 0.52 2.59
N ASN A 64 7.95 0.52 3.08
CA ASN A 64 8.61 1.74 3.54
C ASN A 64 8.98 2.67 2.38
N GLU A 65 9.38 2.13 1.24
CA GLU A 65 9.55 2.89 0.00
C GLU A 65 8.22 3.47 -0.47
N LEU A 66 7.15 2.66 -0.50
CA LEU A 66 5.80 3.12 -0.81
C LEU A 66 5.34 4.21 0.18
N ASN A 67 5.59 4.06 1.48
CA ASN A 67 5.29 5.07 2.48
C ASN A 67 6.13 6.34 2.32
N ARG A 68 7.40 6.25 1.90
CA ARG A 68 8.21 7.41 1.51
C ARG A 68 7.67 8.08 0.25
N PHE A 69 7.22 7.31 -0.72
CA PHE A 69 6.52 7.80 -1.90
C PHE A 69 5.18 8.48 -1.54
N LEU A 70 4.41 7.89 -0.63
CA LEU A 70 3.12 8.42 -0.19
C LEU A 70 3.24 9.57 0.84
N GLY A 71 4.34 9.66 1.57
CA GLY A 71 4.56 10.64 2.64
C GLY A 71 5.26 11.94 2.21
N GLY A 72 5.81 12.02 1.00
CA GLY A 72 6.48 13.20 0.49
C GLY A 72 5.59 13.99 -0.48
N ASN A 73 5.37 15.29 -0.22
CA ASN A 73 4.51 16.15 -1.05
C ASN A 73 4.89 16.17 -2.55
N VAL A 74 6.15 15.96 -2.88
CA VAL A 74 6.64 15.93 -4.28
C VAL A 74 6.38 14.57 -4.95
N THR A 75 6.45 13.49 -4.19
CA THR A 75 6.25 12.12 -4.70
C THR A 75 4.77 11.78 -4.88
N THR A 76 3.89 12.33 -4.05
CA THR A 76 2.44 12.12 -4.15
C THR A 76 1.84 12.77 -5.41
N GLY A 77 2.32 13.94 -5.81
CA GLY A 77 1.93 14.56 -7.08
C GLY A 77 2.27 13.67 -8.27
N ARG A 78 3.52 13.18 -8.33
CA ARG A 78 3.99 12.30 -9.42
C ARG A 78 3.24 10.96 -9.51
N LEU A 79 2.74 10.42 -8.40
CA LEU A 79 1.89 9.22 -8.43
C LEU A 79 0.54 9.48 -9.13
N GLY A 80 -0.06 10.64 -8.87
CA GLY A 80 -1.27 11.05 -9.56
C GLY A 80 -1.06 11.20 -11.07
N GLU A 81 0.01 11.90 -11.47
CA GLU A 81 0.42 12.06 -12.86
C GLU A 81 0.68 10.69 -13.53
N TRP A 82 1.48 9.83 -12.91
CA TRP A 82 1.78 8.49 -13.44
C TRP A 82 0.53 7.62 -13.57
N SER A 83 -0.37 7.66 -12.59
CA SER A 83 -1.65 6.93 -12.66
C SER A 83 -2.51 7.44 -13.82
N LEU A 84 -2.62 8.75 -14.00
CA LEU A 84 -3.32 9.36 -15.13
C LEU A 84 -2.69 8.95 -16.46
N GLU A 85 -1.36 9.02 -16.58
CA GLU A 85 -0.64 8.64 -17.80
C GLU A 85 -0.90 7.18 -18.17
N SER A 86 -0.78 6.26 -17.21
CA SER A 86 -1.03 4.84 -17.43
C SER A 86 -2.44 4.56 -17.96
N ILE A 87 -3.45 5.17 -17.33
CA ILE A 87 -4.85 4.98 -17.73
C ILE A 87 -5.12 5.55 -19.11
N VAL A 88 -4.63 6.76 -19.38
CA VAL A 88 -4.84 7.40 -20.69
C VAL A 88 -4.18 6.60 -21.81
N GLN A 89 -2.96 6.09 -21.58
CA GLN A 89 -2.24 5.26 -22.56
C GLN A 89 -2.95 3.93 -22.82
N ASP A 90 -3.60 3.35 -21.82
CA ASP A 90 -4.31 2.07 -21.96
C ASP A 90 -5.62 2.18 -22.74
N ILE A 91 -6.31 3.32 -22.67
CA ILE A 91 -7.67 3.46 -23.21
C ILE A 91 -7.79 4.40 -24.41
N MET A 92 -6.82 5.29 -24.63
CA MET A 92 -6.91 6.33 -25.67
C MET A 92 -5.93 6.09 -26.82
N PRO A 93 -6.32 6.39 -28.07
CA PRO A 93 -5.38 6.40 -29.19
C PRO A 93 -4.23 7.38 -28.96
N SER A 94 -3.01 7.00 -29.34
CA SER A 94 -1.79 7.78 -29.07
C SER A 94 -1.74 9.15 -29.73
N ASP A 95 -2.54 9.40 -30.74
CA ASP A 95 -2.67 10.68 -31.44
C ASP A 95 -3.75 11.60 -30.83
N SER A 96 -4.54 11.11 -29.88
CA SER A 96 -5.65 11.86 -29.27
C SER A 96 -5.29 12.56 -27.97
N TYR A 97 -4.07 12.36 -27.42
CA TYR A 97 -3.67 12.99 -26.17
C TYR A 97 -2.22 13.47 -26.18
N LYS A 98 -1.90 14.37 -25.26
CA LYS A 98 -0.55 14.87 -25.01
C LYS A 98 -0.33 15.14 -23.54
N PHE A 99 0.71 14.53 -22.94
CA PHE A 99 1.09 14.80 -21.56
C PHE A 99 1.93 16.07 -21.44
N GLN A 100 1.87 16.71 -20.27
CA GLN A 100 2.59 17.92 -19.94
C GLN A 100 2.45 18.99 -21.03
N ALA A 101 1.21 19.17 -21.51
CA ALA A 101 0.90 20.01 -22.64
C ALA A 101 0.80 21.49 -22.23
N GLN A 102 1.52 22.35 -22.92
CA GLN A 102 1.32 23.80 -22.86
C GLN A 102 0.14 24.15 -23.79
N ILE A 103 -1.00 24.54 -23.20
CA ILE A 103 -2.22 24.90 -23.95
C ILE A 103 -2.20 26.39 -24.31
N ASN A 104 -1.78 27.24 -23.36
CA ASN A 104 -1.66 28.66 -23.57
C ASN A 104 -0.22 29.02 -23.99
N SER A 105 -0.06 29.56 -25.19
CA SER A 105 1.27 29.99 -25.70
C SER A 105 1.83 31.20 -24.93
N GLU A 106 1.00 31.95 -24.22
CA GLU A 106 1.38 33.13 -23.44
C GLU A 106 1.78 32.79 -22.00
N SER A 107 1.54 31.54 -21.57
CA SER A 107 1.90 31.03 -20.23
C SER A 107 2.87 29.86 -20.34
N SER A 108 3.74 29.71 -19.36
CA SER A 108 4.59 28.53 -19.20
C SER A 108 3.86 27.35 -18.53
N ASP A 109 2.61 27.52 -18.13
CA ASP A 109 1.82 26.50 -17.44
C ASP A 109 1.59 25.29 -18.35
N ARG A 110 1.72 24.11 -17.76
CA ARG A 110 1.49 22.84 -18.43
C ARG A 110 0.41 22.07 -17.69
N VAL A 111 -0.57 21.58 -18.45
CA VAL A 111 -1.57 20.64 -17.93
C VAL A 111 -0.99 19.23 -17.97
N ASP A 112 -1.35 18.39 -17.00
CA ASP A 112 -0.82 17.03 -16.92
C ASP A 112 -1.17 16.19 -18.13
N CYS A 113 -2.43 16.30 -18.62
CA CYS A 113 -2.85 15.67 -19.87
C CYS A 113 -3.82 16.58 -20.63
N ALA A 114 -3.63 16.68 -21.92
CA ALA A 114 -4.54 17.34 -22.86
C ALA A 114 -5.11 16.28 -23.81
N ILE A 115 -6.43 16.09 -23.83
CA ILE A 115 -7.10 15.19 -24.76
C ILE A 115 -7.72 16.02 -25.88
N THR A 116 -7.47 15.64 -27.12
CA THR A 116 -8.10 16.27 -28.29
C THR A 116 -9.42 15.55 -28.60
N SER A 117 -10.52 16.27 -28.50
CA SER A 117 -11.85 15.74 -28.86
C SER A 117 -12.00 15.57 -30.37
N ALA A 118 -12.97 14.76 -30.80
CA ALA A 118 -13.29 14.58 -32.21
C ALA A 118 -13.67 15.89 -32.92
N GLU A 119 -14.12 16.90 -32.19
CA GLU A 119 -14.50 18.22 -32.69
C GLU A 119 -13.30 19.19 -32.75
N GLY A 120 -12.12 18.76 -32.32
CA GLY A 120 -10.88 19.53 -32.35
C GLY A 120 -10.63 20.38 -31.09
N PHE A 121 -11.50 20.35 -30.08
CA PHE A 121 -11.27 21.04 -28.81
C PHE A 121 -10.31 20.23 -27.92
N ILE A 122 -9.52 20.94 -27.16
CA ILE A 122 -8.66 20.34 -26.13
C ILE A 122 -9.46 20.24 -24.82
N ILE A 123 -9.46 19.06 -24.21
CA ILE A 123 -9.98 18.81 -22.86
C ILE A 123 -8.78 18.78 -21.92
N PRO A 124 -8.56 19.80 -21.07
CA PRO A 124 -7.47 19.80 -20.10
C PRO A 124 -7.79 18.91 -18.92
N ILE A 125 -6.84 18.09 -18.51
CA ILE A 125 -6.95 17.18 -17.35
C ILE A 125 -5.78 17.44 -16.42
N ASP A 126 -6.06 17.87 -15.21
CA ASP A 126 -5.09 18.06 -14.14
C ASP A 126 -5.25 16.93 -13.11
N SER A 127 -4.16 16.44 -12.58
CA SER A 127 -4.14 15.33 -11.62
C SER A 127 -3.81 15.85 -10.23
N LYS A 128 -4.60 15.46 -9.24
CA LYS A 128 -4.37 15.82 -7.84
C LYS A 128 -4.47 14.61 -6.93
N PHE A 129 -3.55 14.57 -5.97
CA PHE A 129 -3.51 13.52 -4.97
C PHE A 129 -3.48 14.11 -3.55
N TYR A 130 -4.62 14.09 -2.87
CA TYR A 130 -4.80 14.67 -1.53
C TYR A 130 -4.54 13.66 -0.41
N ALA A 131 -3.42 12.92 -0.46
CA ALA A 131 -3.12 11.83 0.48
C ALA A 131 -3.17 12.24 1.95
N GLY A 132 -2.69 13.44 2.28
CA GLY A 132 -2.72 13.97 3.65
C GLY A 132 -4.14 14.13 4.18
N GLN A 133 -5.12 14.45 3.34
CA GLN A 133 -6.51 14.63 3.76
C GLN A 133 -7.15 13.30 4.16
N TYR A 134 -6.87 12.22 3.41
CA TYR A 134 -7.37 10.89 3.76
C TYR A 134 -6.75 10.37 5.07
N GLN A 135 -5.44 10.54 5.26
CA GLN A 135 -4.76 10.17 6.50
C GLN A 135 -5.31 10.94 7.70
N ASN A 136 -5.53 12.25 7.56
CA ASN A 136 -6.11 13.09 8.60
C ASN A 136 -7.54 12.65 8.94
N TYR A 137 -8.34 12.26 7.95
CA TYR A 137 -9.69 11.75 8.17
C TYR A 137 -9.70 10.42 8.93
N GLN A 138 -8.79 9.51 8.57
CA GLN A 138 -8.64 8.22 9.23
C GLN A 138 -8.17 8.34 10.69
N SER A 139 -7.25 9.26 10.96
CA SER A 139 -6.70 9.49 12.29
C SER A 139 -7.57 10.36 13.19
N ALA A 140 -8.65 10.95 12.65
CA ALA A 140 -9.56 11.80 13.40
C ALA A 140 -10.30 11.00 14.49
N SER A 141 -10.15 11.43 15.74
CA SER A 141 -10.64 10.72 16.93
C SER A 141 -12.15 10.87 17.15
N ASN A 142 -12.77 11.88 16.54
CA ASN A 142 -14.18 12.22 16.73
C ASN A 142 -14.80 12.85 15.48
N ASP A 143 -16.14 13.00 15.47
CA ASP A 143 -16.87 13.53 14.33
C ASP A 143 -16.62 15.03 14.05
N VAL A 144 -16.22 15.80 15.06
CA VAL A 144 -15.89 17.23 14.89
C VAL A 144 -14.61 17.35 14.05
N ASP A 145 -13.60 16.56 14.38
CA ASP A 145 -12.33 16.52 13.64
C ASP A 145 -12.55 16.01 12.21
N ARG A 146 -13.35 14.96 12.03
CA ARG A 146 -13.71 14.46 10.68
C ARG A 146 -14.39 15.52 9.83
N LYS A 147 -15.36 16.22 10.39
CA LYS A 147 -16.04 17.35 9.71
C LYS A 147 -15.09 18.49 9.38
N LYS A 148 -14.07 18.73 10.22
CA LYS A 148 -13.03 19.71 9.91
C LYS A 148 -12.22 19.28 8.69
N VAL A 149 -11.75 18.03 8.65
CA VAL A 149 -11.00 17.51 7.49
C VAL A 149 -11.81 17.60 6.19
N LEU A 150 -13.11 17.28 6.21
CA LEU A 150 -13.98 17.43 5.03
C LEU A 150 -14.12 18.89 4.58
N ARG A 151 -14.22 19.84 5.52
CA ARG A 151 -14.23 21.29 5.17
C ARG A 151 -12.91 21.74 4.57
N ASP A 152 -11.79 21.28 5.13
CA ASP A 152 -10.45 21.61 4.62
C ASP A 152 -10.25 21.03 3.21
N LEU A 153 -10.70 19.78 2.97
CA LEU A 153 -10.69 19.13 1.66
C LEU A 153 -11.56 19.92 0.65
N ARG A 154 -12.78 20.31 1.05
CA ARG A 154 -13.67 21.12 0.21
C ARG A 154 -12.98 22.42 -0.20
N THR A 155 -12.37 23.12 0.75
CA THR A 155 -11.69 24.40 0.49
C THR A 155 -10.51 24.21 -0.47
N ALA A 156 -9.72 23.17 -0.29
CA ALA A 156 -8.60 22.85 -1.17
C ALA A 156 -9.08 22.53 -2.59
N LEU A 157 -10.11 21.69 -2.74
CA LEU A 157 -10.66 21.31 -4.03
C LEU A 157 -11.27 22.51 -4.80
N LEU A 158 -12.01 23.39 -4.13
CA LEU A 158 -12.59 24.57 -4.77
C LEU A 158 -11.52 25.56 -5.22
N ARG A 159 -10.45 25.74 -4.43
CA ARG A 159 -9.29 26.56 -4.82
C ARG A 159 -8.60 25.97 -6.03
N ASP A 160 -8.29 24.68 -6.01
CA ASP A 160 -7.62 24.00 -7.12
C ASP A 160 -8.51 24.01 -8.38
N ALA A 161 -9.83 23.86 -8.22
CA ALA A 161 -10.80 23.97 -9.31
C ALA A 161 -10.77 25.35 -9.98
N GLU A 162 -10.70 26.41 -9.18
CA GLU A 162 -10.59 27.78 -9.67
C GLU A 162 -9.27 28.02 -10.40
N ASP A 163 -8.15 27.56 -9.83
CA ASP A 163 -6.84 27.69 -10.43
C ASP A 163 -6.76 26.97 -11.80
N ILE A 164 -7.26 25.72 -11.87
CA ILE A 164 -7.29 24.92 -13.10
C ILE A 164 -8.13 25.59 -14.17
N SER A 165 -9.33 26.08 -13.80
CA SER A 165 -10.23 26.75 -14.73
C SER A 165 -9.61 28.01 -15.30
N ASN A 166 -9.00 28.84 -14.46
CA ASN A 166 -8.37 30.09 -14.87
C ASN A 166 -7.15 29.86 -15.78
N LYS A 167 -6.40 28.78 -15.55
CA LYS A 167 -5.18 28.49 -16.32
C LYS A 167 -5.45 27.81 -17.66
N TYR A 168 -6.42 26.92 -17.69
CA TYR A 168 -6.54 25.95 -18.79
C TYR A 168 -7.84 26.04 -19.59
N ILE A 169 -8.88 26.77 -19.15
CA ILE A 169 -10.08 26.98 -19.96
C ILE A 169 -9.90 28.22 -20.82
N LEU A 170 -9.61 28.00 -22.10
CA LEU A 170 -9.32 29.06 -23.07
C LEU A 170 -10.41 29.08 -24.16
N GLN A 171 -10.97 30.27 -24.40
CA GLN A 171 -12.02 30.44 -25.39
C GLN A 171 -11.55 29.99 -26.79
N ASN A 172 -12.35 29.23 -27.49
CA ASN A 172 -12.09 28.71 -28.85
C ASN A 172 -10.92 27.71 -28.97
N THR A 173 -10.24 27.37 -27.88
CA THR A 173 -9.12 26.43 -27.88
C THR A 173 -9.44 25.19 -27.08
N THR A 174 -10.02 25.35 -25.89
CA THR A 174 -10.36 24.23 -25.02
C THR A 174 -11.86 24.02 -24.95
N SER A 175 -12.27 22.88 -24.39
CA SER A 175 -13.65 22.69 -23.92
C SER A 175 -14.01 23.81 -22.91
N ASN A 176 -15.30 24.02 -22.70
CA ASN A 176 -15.80 24.97 -21.71
C ASN A 176 -15.72 24.45 -20.26
N TYR A 177 -15.05 23.34 -20.06
CA TYR A 177 -14.75 22.72 -18.77
C TYR A 177 -13.39 22.04 -18.80
N ALA A 178 -12.79 21.89 -17.63
CA ALA A 178 -11.60 21.09 -17.41
C ALA A 178 -11.95 19.85 -16.56
N VAL A 179 -11.03 18.91 -16.49
CA VAL A 179 -11.18 17.70 -15.69
C VAL A 179 -10.14 17.70 -14.58
N LEU A 180 -10.56 17.40 -13.36
CA LEU A 180 -9.69 17.11 -12.24
C LEU A 180 -9.73 15.60 -11.97
N TYR A 181 -8.62 14.93 -12.24
CA TYR A 181 -8.44 13.52 -11.94
C TYR A 181 -7.94 13.32 -10.50
N ILE A 182 -8.70 12.57 -9.72
CA ILE A 182 -8.35 12.20 -8.34
C ILE A 182 -7.85 10.77 -8.35
N ALA A 183 -6.53 10.59 -8.15
CA ALA A 183 -5.85 9.30 -8.29
C ALA A 183 -6.05 8.35 -7.08
N SER A 184 -7.15 8.46 -6.36
CA SER A 184 -7.45 7.62 -5.18
C SER A 184 -8.93 7.42 -5.00
N GLU A 185 -9.37 6.15 -5.06
CA GLU A 185 -10.75 5.75 -4.79
C GLU A 185 -11.21 6.20 -3.39
N LYS A 186 -10.37 6.00 -2.38
CA LYS A 186 -10.65 6.40 -1.00
C LYS A 186 -10.83 7.90 -0.82
N LEU A 187 -10.19 8.68 -1.67
CA LEU A 187 -10.32 10.11 -1.64
C LEU A 187 -11.60 10.58 -2.32
N ILE A 188 -12.00 9.89 -3.39
CA ILE A 188 -13.28 10.18 -4.05
C ILE A 188 -14.47 9.87 -3.12
N ASP A 189 -14.36 8.81 -2.28
CA ASP A 189 -15.35 8.52 -1.23
C ASP A 189 -15.51 9.72 -0.27
N LEU A 190 -14.40 10.37 0.13
CA LEU A 190 -14.47 11.57 0.97
C LEU A 190 -15.08 12.77 0.24
N VAL A 191 -14.80 12.92 -1.04
CA VAL A 191 -15.41 13.98 -1.88
C VAL A 191 -16.92 13.79 -1.93
N ASP A 192 -17.39 12.56 -2.07
CA ASP A 192 -18.81 12.21 -2.16
C ASP A 192 -19.56 12.37 -0.80
N MET A 193 -18.82 12.40 0.32
CA MET A 193 -19.36 12.77 1.63
C MET A 193 -19.61 14.29 1.78
N ILE A 194 -19.11 15.12 0.87
CA ILE A 194 -19.27 16.57 0.93
C ILE A 194 -20.44 17.00 0.04
N ASP A 195 -21.50 17.47 0.68
CA ASP A 195 -22.74 17.87 0.01
C ASP A 195 -22.48 18.85 -1.15
N ASN A 196 -23.04 18.55 -2.32
CA ASN A 196 -23.03 19.36 -3.53
C ASN A 196 -21.66 19.74 -4.10
N LEU A 197 -20.55 19.25 -3.57
CA LEU A 197 -19.20 19.66 -4.00
C LEU A 197 -18.96 19.41 -5.50
N ARG A 198 -19.31 18.22 -6.01
CA ARG A 198 -19.15 17.90 -7.45
C ARG A 198 -19.95 18.84 -8.34
N GLN A 199 -21.20 19.13 -7.93
CA GLN A 199 -22.06 20.04 -8.68
C GLN A 199 -21.52 21.45 -8.67
N GLU A 200 -21.06 21.93 -7.52
CA GLU A 200 -20.46 23.26 -7.37
C GLU A 200 -19.18 23.40 -8.22
N CYS A 201 -18.29 22.40 -8.18
CA CYS A 201 -17.12 22.38 -9.07
C CYS A 201 -17.52 22.44 -10.54
N LEU A 202 -18.52 21.69 -10.97
CA LEU A 202 -18.93 21.65 -12.37
C LEU A 202 -19.62 22.93 -12.81
N THR A 203 -20.59 23.45 -12.02
CA THR A 203 -21.43 24.57 -12.44
C THR A 203 -20.76 25.93 -12.23
N GLU A 204 -20.03 26.10 -11.12
CA GLU A 204 -19.41 27.38 -10.76
C GLU A 204 -17.98 27.51 -11.23
N LYS A 205 -17.22 26.40 -11.17
CA LYS A 205 -15.80 26.37 -11.52
C LYS A 205 -15.52 25.71 -12.88
N LYS A 206 -16.54 25.20 -13.56
CA LYS A 206 -16.40 24.49 -14.85
C LYS A 206 -15.40 23.32 -14.78
N LEU A 207 -15.33 22.64 -13.64
CA LEU A 207 -14.41 21.54 -13.40
C LEU A 207 -15.18 20.25 -13.10
N SER A 208 -14.93 19.22 -13.92
CA SER A 208 -15.46 17.87 -13.69
C SER A 208 -14.50 17.08 -12.80
N LEU A 209 -14.99 16.56 -11.68
CA LEU A 209 -14.22 15.67 -10.80
C LEU A 209 -14.41 14.22 -11.27
N ILE A 210 -13.31 13.55 -11.62
CA ILE A 210 -13.33 12.13 -12.03
C ILE A 210 -12.35 11.30 -11.21
N HIS A 211 -12.68 10.02 -11.10
CA HIS A 211 -11.79 8.92 -10.71
C HIS A 211 -12.05 7.76 -11.64
N ILE A 212 -11.00 7.07 -12.03
CA ILE A 212 -11.11 5.87 -12.87
C ILE A 212 -10.55 4.72 -12.04
N SER A 213 -11.40 3.79 -11.63
CA SER A 213 -10.98 2.52 -11.03
C SER A 213 -10.54 1.58 -12.15
N GLU A 214 -9.46 0.84 -11.93
CA GLU A 214 -9.05 -0.23 -12.86
C GLU A 214 -10.23 -1.20 -13.07
N PRO A 215 -10.53 -1.59 -14.32
CA PRO A 215 -11.51 -2.62 -14.55
C PRO A 215 -11.04 -3.90 -13.86
N THR A 216 -11.83 -4.42 -12.93
CA THR A 216 -11.60 -5.74 -12.34
C THR A 216 -11.52 -6.74 -13.50
N ARG A 217 -10.31 -7.25 -13.79
CA ARG A 217 -10.15 -8.32 -14.77
C ARG A 217 -10.99 -9.50 -14.28
N PRO A 218 -11.91 -10.02 -15.09
CA PRO A 218 -12.63 -11.23 -14.72
C PRO A 218 -11.60 -12.36 -14.57
N SER A 219 -11.63 -12.98 -13.39
CA SER A 219 -10.83 -14.16 -13.02
C SER A 219 -11.17 -15.37 -13.89
#